data_f63132e5220311b574912e2cdb68c413
#
_entry.id   f63132e5220311b574912e2cdb68c413
#
_cell.length_a   1.000
_cell.length_b   1.000
_cell.length_c   1.000
_cell.angle_alpha   90.00
_cell.angle_beta   90.00
_cell.angle_gamma   90.00
#
_symmetry.space_group_name_H-M   'P 1'
#
loop_
_entity.id
_entity.type
_entity.pdbx_description
1 polymer ?
#
loop_
_entity_poly.entity_id
_entity_poly.type
_entity_poly.pdbx_seq_one_letter_code
_entity_poly.pdbx_strand_id
1 'polypeptide(L)'
;MIDLRSDTVTQPTLAMRRAIAGAEVGDDQYGEDPSVNRLQGQVALLLGKEAALFVPTGTLANQLALRLFCRPGDDVIVGVESHLVSHEAGGGAANSGVQFTTVGSDGRFTADELRAAVKVPGPAVLHPPTTLVAVENTQNRMGGRVWPPAQLREVGDAARELGITSMLDGARLLNAAVASGESPAALAAPFDLVWIALSKGLGCPGGSVLAGRADDVTALVRHRRMLGGAMRQAGFFAAAGSYALEHHVDRLAEDHRNAARIAAAVADCEHVQLLPQETNIVVFRLRDGGPDAAAVVSRASEHGVLVSAFGPRTVRATTHLDVSADDCEHAAEVLTAAVATG
;
A
#
# COMPACT_ATOMS: atom_id res chain seq x y z
N MET A 1 -25.12 1.72 -7.18
CA MET A 1 -24.35 1.97 -5.94
C MET A 1 -22.90 2.14 -6.35
N ILE A 2 -22.31 3.28 -6.13
CA ILE A 2 -20.92 3.62 -6.45
C ILE A 2 -20.10 3.43 -5.18
N ASP A 3 -19.21 2.43 -5.15
CA ASP A 3 -18.43 2.11 -3.95
C ASP A 3 -17.02 2.69 -4.04
N LEU A 4 -16.80 3.82 -3.38
CA LEU A 4 -15.50 4.51 -3.28
C LEU A 4 -14.84 4.35 -1.90
N ARG A 5 -15.24 3.36 -1.10
CA ARG A 5 -14.67 3.15 0.23
C ARG A 5 -13.20 2.78 0.19
N SER A 6 -12.79 1.96 -0.78
CA SER A 6 -11.40 1.50 -0.97
C SER A 6 -11.26 0.79 -2.32
N ASP A 7 -10.06 0.81 -2.90
CA ASP A 7 -9.72 -0.03 -4.06
C ASP A 7 -9.65 -1.54 -3.71
N THR A 8 -9.75 -1.90 -2.44
CA THR A 8 -9.87 -3.30 -2.00
C THR A 8 -11.26 -3.91 -2.26
N VAL A 9 -12.27 -3.11 -2.64
CA VAL A 9 -13.59 -3.62 -3.02
C VAL A 9 -13.66 -4.06 -4.48
N THR A 10 -12.61 -3.79 -5.26
CA THR A 10 -12.50 -4.15 -6.68
C THR A 10 -12.75 -5.63 -6.91
N GLN A 11 -13.51 -5.95 -7.95
CA GLN A 11 -13.81 -7.33 -8.33
C GLN A 11 -13.01 -7.77 -9.56
N PRO A 12 -12.59 -9.04 -9.61
CA PRO A 12 -11.94 -9.58 -10.80
C PRO A 12 -12.83 -9.47 -12.05
N THR A 13 -12.29 -8.90 -13.12
CA THR A 13 -12.98 -8.81 -14.41
C THR A 13 -13.31 -10.21 -14.97
N LEU A 14 -14.24 -10.29 -15.93
CA LEU A 14 -14.56 -11.57 -16.59
C LEU A 14 -13.33 -12.20 -17.25
N ALA A 15 -12.44 -11.40 -17.82
CA ALA A 15 -11.20 -11.89 -18.43
C ALA A 15 -10.23 -12.44 -17.36
N MET A 16 -10.07 -11.73 -16.25
CA MET A 16 -9.27 -12.22 -15.10
C MET A 16 -9.86 -13.50 -14.50
N ARG A 17 -11.21 -13.60 -14.37
CA ARG A 17 -11.88 -14.83 -13.89
C ARG A 17 -11.61 -16.02 -14.81
N ARG A 18 -11.52 -15.81 -16.13
CA ARG A 18 -11.11 -16.85 -17.09
C ARG A 18 -9.65 -17.26 -16.90
N ALA A 19 -8.75 -16.29 -16.67
CA ALA A 19 -7.35 -16.58 -16.37
C ALA A 19 -7.21 -17.39 -15.07
N ILE A 20 -7.96 -17.06 -14.03
CA ILE A 20 -8.04 -17.84 -12.78
C ILE A 20 -8.53 -19.27 -13.04
N ALA A 21 -9.63 -19.44 -13.77
CA ALA A 21 -10.22 -20.75 -14.03
C ALA A 21 -9.32 -21.66 -14.90
N GLY A 22 -8.52 -21.07 -15.78
CA GLY A 22 -7.55 -21.77 -16.63
C GLY A 22 -6.14 -21.89 -16.03
N ALA A 23 -5.93 -21.54 -14.76
CA ALA A 23 -4.61 -21.54 -14.14
C ALA A 23 -4.03 -22.96 -14.04
N GLU A 24 -2.78 -23.13 -14.48
CA GLU A 24 -1.99 -24.31 -14.17
C GLU A 24 -1.55 -24.21 -12.69
N VAL A 25 -1.83 -25.25 -11.92
CA VAL A 25 -1.56 -25.26 -10.48
C VAL A 25 -0.77 -26.49 -10.05
N GLY A 26 -0.04 -26.35 -8.97
CA GLY A 26 0.69 -27.39 -8.29
C GLY A 26 0.80 -27.08 -6.79
N ASP A 27 1.52 -27.87 -6.02
CA ASP A 27 1.71 -27.56 -4.60
C ASP A 27 2.84 -26.56 -4.42
N ASP A 28 2.51 -25.31 -4.04
CA ASP A 28 3.48 -24.24 -3.77
C ASP A 28 4.47 -24.60 -2.66
N GLN A 29 4.09 -25.51 -1.75
CA GLN A 29 5.01 -25.96 -0.69
C GLN A 29 6.23 -26.70 -1.24
N TYR A 30 6.07 -27.39 -2.37
CA TYR A 30 7.17 -28.10 -3.06
C TYR A 30 7.79 -27.27 -4.17
N GLY A 31 7.33 -26.02 -4.38
CA GLY A 31 7.77 -25.16 -5.48
C GLY A 31 7.26 -25.62 -6.85
N GLU A 32 6.21 -26.43 -6.89
CA GLU A 32 5.68 -27.09 -8.09
C GLU A 32 4.50 -26.35 -8.73
N ASP A 33 4.05 -25.20 -8.17
CA ASP A 33 2.96 -24.40 -8.76
C ASP A 33 3.52 -23.50 -9.89
N PRO A 34 3.24 -23.81 -11.17
CA PRO A 34 3.86 -23.09 -12.28
C PRO A 34 3.36 -21.65 -12.39
N SER A 35 2.11 -21.38 -12.00
CA SER A 35 1.57 -20.01 -12.02
C SER A 35 2.18 -19.14 -10.93
N VAL A 36 2.42 -19.69 -9.73
CA VAL A 36 3.12 -18.98 -8.65
C VAL A 36 4.56 -18.67 -9.06
N ASN A 37 5.27 -19.66 -9.59
CA ASN A 37 6.66 -19.49 -10.02
C ASN A 37 6.79 -18.42 -11.12
N ARG A 38 5.86 -18.41 -12.08
CA ARG A 38 5.78 -17.39 -13.14
C ARG A 38 5.55 -16.00 -12.56
N LEU A 39 4.56 -15.81 -11.69
CA LEU A 39 4.27 -14.52 -11.07
C LEU A 39 5.45 -14.00 -10.24
N GLN A 40 6.08 -14.88 -9.45
CA GLN A 40 7.26 -14.52 -8.66
C GLN A 40 8.40 -14.04 -9.56
N GLY A 41 8.66 -14.72 -10.67
CA GLY A 41 9.64 -14.29 -11.67
C GLY A 41 9.29 -12.95 -12.32
N GLN A 42 8.03 -12.74 -12.69
CA GLN A 42 7.54 -11.48 -13.25
C GLN A 42 7.74 -10.31 -12.28
N VAL A 43 7.39 -10.48 -10.99
CA VAL A 43 7.53 -9.40 -9.99
C VAL A 43 9.01 -9.16 -9.64
N ALA A 44 9.83 -10.18 -9.52
CA ALA A 44 11.27 -10.01 -9.34
C ALA A 44 11.87 -9.15 -10.47
N LEU A 45 11.56 -9.48 -11.72
CA LEU A 45 11.99 -8.70 -12.89
C LEU A 45 11.43 -7.27 -12.87
N LEU A 46 10.13 -7.11 -12.61
CA LEU A 46 9.45 -5.81 -12.56
C LEU A 46 10.07 -4.85 -11.56
N LEU A 47 10.49 -5.38 -10.40
CA LEU A 47 11.08 -4.60 -9.30
C LEU A 47 12.62 -4.57 -9.33
N GLY A 48 13.25 -5.26 -10.29
CA GLY A 48 14.71 -5.34 -10.39
C GLY A 48 15.35 -6.03 -9.19
N LYS A 49 14.69 -7.06 -8.62
CA LYS A 49 15.16 -7.84 -7.49
C LYS A 49 15.55 -9.27 -7.89
N GLU A 50 16.35 -9.94 -7.05
CA GLU A 50 16.89 -11.28 -7.35
C GLU A 50 15.81 -12.36 -7.29
N ALA A 51 14.88 -12.26 -6.35
CA ALA A 51 13.82 -13.24 -6.13
C ALA A 51 12.56 -12.59 -5.58
N ALA A 52 11.44 -13.31 -5.63
CA ALA A 52 10.17 -12.86 -5.05
C ALA A 52 9.41 -14.03 -4.42
N LEU A 53 8.48 -13.71 -3.52
CA LEU A 53 7.65 -14.64 -2.78
C LEU A 53 6.18 -14.17 -2.79
N PHE A 54 5.29 -15.01 -3.27
CA PHE A 54 3.85 -14.80 -3.17
C PHE A 54 3.37 -15.01 -1.73
N VAL A 55 2.47 -14.14 -1.27
CA VAL A 55 1.79 -14.22 0.03
C VAL A 55 0.31 -13.84 -0.11
N PRO A 56 -0.58 -14.37 0.75
CA PRO A 56 -2.02 -14.14 0.67
C PRO A 56 -2.44 -12.66 0.83
N THR A 57 -1.72 -11.87 1.65
CA THR A 57 -2.11 -10.50 2.01
C THR A 57 -0.91 -9.57 2.16
N GLY A 58 -1.12 -8.25 1.97
CA GLY A 58 -0.11 -7.23 2.23
C GLY A 58 0.27 -7.13 3.71
N THR A 59 -0.69 -7.29 4.63
CA THR A 59 -0.40 -7.36 6.07
C THR A 59 0.61 -8.46 6.37
N LEU A 60 0.45 -9.66 5.77
CA LEU A 60 1.43 -10.71 5.94
C LEU A 60 2.80 -10.34 5.36
N ALA A 61 2.84 -9.62 4.22
CA ALA A 61 4.09 -9.13 3.65
C ALA A 61 4.86 -8.26 4.66
N ASN A 62 4.19 -7.31 5.28
CA ASN A 62 4.76 -6.45 6.32
C ASN A 62 5.22 -7.26 7.55
N GLN A 63 4.39 -8.19 8.04
CA GLN A 63 4.75 -9.02 9.19
C GLN A 63 5.96 -9.93 8.90
N LEU A 64 6.10 -10.41 7.67
CA LEU A 64 7.25 -11.20 7.24
C LEU A 64 8.54 -10.38 7.22
N ALA A 65 8.50 -9.14 6.75
CA ALA A 65 9.64 -8.24 6.77
C ALA A 65 10.11 -7.97 8.21
N LEU A 66 9.17 -7.66 9.12
CA LEU A 66 9.48 -7.46 10.53
C LEU A 66 10.10 -8.73 11.16
N ARG A 67 9.56 -9.91 10.85
CA ARG A 67 10.10 -11.20 11.36
C ARG A 67 11.49 -11.54 10.83
N LEU A 68 11.81 -11.10 9.63
CA LEU A 68 13.10 -11.37 9.00
C LEU A 68 14.19 -10.46 9.56
N PHE A 69 13.91 -9.15 9.69
CA PHE A 69 14.92 -8.13 9.93
C PHE A 69 14.97 -7.62 11.36
N CYS A 70 13.97 -7.94 12.19
CA CYS A 70 13.91 -7.45 13.56
C CYS A 70 13.88 -8.60 14.58
N ARG A 71 14.33 -8.28 15.79
CA ARG A 71 14.21 -9.11 16.99
C ARG A 71 13.26 -8.44 17.98
N PRO A 72 12.67 -9.19 18.93
CA PRO A 72 11.89 -8.58 20.00
C PRO A 72 12.71 -7.52 20.76
N GLY A 73 12.12 -6.32 20.89
CA GLY A 73 12.76 -5.16 21.50
C GLY A 73 13.43 -4.20 20.50
N ASP A 74 13.53 -4.55 19.22
CA ASP A 74 14.07 -3.66 18.21
C ASP A 74 13.10 -2.51 17.87
N ASP A 75 13.67 -1.42 17.37
CA ASP A 75 12.97 -0.24 16.91
C ASP A 75 12.90 -0.19 15.37
N VAL A 76 11.72 0.15 14.86
CA VAL A 76 11.44 0.30 13.42
C VAL A 76 11.02 1.75 13.14
N ILE A 77 11.75 2.43 12.27
CA ILE A 77 11.39 3.80 11.84
C ILE A 77 10.38 3.71 10.69
N VAL A 78 9.29 4.49 10.83
CA VAL A 78 8.20 4.59 9.82
C VAL A 78 7.75 6.04 9.68
N GLY A 79 7.14 6.39 8.56
CA GLY A 79 6.44 7.68 8.42
C GLY A 79 5.24 7.77 9.35
N VAL A 80 4.86 8.98 9.78
CA VAL A 80 3.59 9.18 10.51
C VAL A 80 2.43 8.61 9.70
N GLU A 81 1.40 8.09 10.37
CA GLU A 81 0.23 7.47 9.76
C GLU A 81 0.54 6.23 8.89
N SER A 82 1.71 5.60 9.07
CA SER A 82 2.07 4.34 8.39
C SER A 82 1.04 3.24 8.66
N HIS A 83 0.77 2.43 7.62
CA HIS A 83 -0.10 1.26 7.70
C HIS A 83 0.34 0.26 8.76
N LEU A 84 1.66 0.02 8.89
CA LEU A 84 2.28 -0.85 9.90
C LEU A 84 1.86 -0.51 11.33
N VAL A 85 1.67 0.78 11.63
CA VAL A 85 1.27 1.26 12.96
C VAL A 85 -0.24 1.29 13.11
N SER A 86 -0.94 1.81 12.08
CA SER A 86 -2.35 2.23 12.21
C SER A 86 -3.36 1.15 11.82
N HIS A 87 -2.98 0.18 10.95
CA HIS A 87 -3.95 -0.70 10.28
C HIS A 87 -3.63 -2.21 10.34
N GLU A 88 -2.68 -2.64 11.17
CA GLU A 88 -2.29 -4.05 11.26
C GLU A 88 -2.60 -4.68 12.63
N ALA A 89 -3.61 -4.15 13.32
CA ALA A 89 -4.16 -4.70 14.57
C ALA A 89 -3.08 -4.99 15.66
N GLY A 90 -2.01 -4.20 15.71
CA GLY A 90 -0.91 -4.42 16.64
C GLY A 90 0.04 -5.57 16.25
N GLY A 91 -0.03 -6.03 15.00
CA GLY A 91 0.74 -7.18 14.50
C GLY A 91 2.24 -7.07 14.70
N GLY A 92 2.84 -5.88 14.52
CA GLY A 92 4.27 -5.68 14.72
C GLY A 92 4.72 -6.01 16.15
N ALA A 93 3.97 -5.54 17.15
CA ALA A 93 4.23 -5.86 18.54
C ALA A 93 3.95 -7.34 18.85
N ALA A 94 2.81 -7.87 18.40
CA ALA A 94 2.37 -9.22 18.72
C ALA A 94 3.23 -10.30 18.05
N ASN A 95 3.61 -10.13 16.79
CA ASN A 95 4.32 -11.15 16.01
C ASN A 95 5.83 -11.03 16.05
N SER A 96 6.37 -9.81 16.17
CA SER A 96 7.81 -9.54 16.10
C SER A 96 8.36 -8.86 17.35
N GLY A 97 7.50 -8.37 18.25
CA GLY A 97 7.91 -7.71 19.49
C GLY A 97 8.61 -6.37 19.27
N VAL A 98 8.40 -5.73 18.11
CA VAL A 98 9.02 -4.45 17.78
C VAL A 98 8.25 -3.28 18.34
N GLN A 99 8.96 -2.18 18.55
CA GLN A 99 8.35 -0.84 18.71
C GLN A 99 8.52 -0.03 17.43
N PHE A 100 7.72 1.03 17.29
CA PHE A 100 7.79 1.92 16.15
C PHE A 100 8.18 3.34 16.59
N THR A 101 9.07 3.97 15.81
CA THR A 101 9.36 5.39 15.89
C THR A 101 8.81 6.05 14.62
N THR A 102 7.86 6.96 14.80
CA THR A 102 7.25 7.69 13.68
C THR A 102 8.01 8.99 13.40
N VAL A 103 8.27 9.27 12.12
CA VAL A 103 9.00 10.47 11.66
C VAL A 103 8.24 11.18 10.54
N GLY A 104 8.61 12.44 10.30
CA GLY A 104 7.98 13.28 9.30
C GLY A 104 6.61 13.81 9.72
N SER A 105 5.87 14.43 8.79
CA SER A 105 4.59 15.11 9.08
C SER A 105 3.45 14.75 8.12
N ASP A 106 3.77 14.28 6.91
CA ASP A 106 2.80 13.97 5.86
C ASP A 106 2.94 12.52 5.34
N GLY A 107 3.42 11.62 6.21
CA GLY A 107 3.69 10.22 5.90
C GLY A 107 5.03 10.00 5.20
N ARG A 108 5.69 11.07 4.78
CA ARG A 108 7.04 11.09 4.21
C ARG A 108 8.01 11.75 5.18
N PHE A 109 9.28 11.47 5.03
CA PHE A 109 10.35 12.02 5.84
C PHE A 109 11.63 12.15 5.03
N THR A 110 12.53 13.02 5.47
CA THR A 110 13.83 13.26 4.83
C THR A 110 14.89 12.28 5.34
N ALA A 111 16.01 12.19 4.63
CA ALA A 111 17.18 11.44 5.09
C ALA A 111 17.74 11.99 6.43
N ASP A 112 17.64 13.30 6.64
CA ASP A 112 18.10 13.93 7.90
C ASP A 112 17.16 13.59 9.06
N GLU A 113 15.84 13.57 8.84
CA GLU A 113 14.89 13.10 9.86
C GLU A 113 15.12 11.62 10.19
N LEU A 114 15.45 10.77 9.19
CA LEU A 114 15.85 9.38 9.42
C LEU A 114 17.11 9.32 10.29
N ARG A 115 18.19 10.04 9.91
CA ARG A 115 19.45 10.06 10.68
C ARG A 115 19.25 10.51 12.12
N ALA A 116 18.41 11.52 12.33
CA ALA A 116 18.11 12.04 13.67
C ALA A 116 17.29 11.07 14.55
N ALA A 117 16.49 10.20 13.92
CA ALA A 117 15.61 9.26 14.62
C ALA A 117 16.27 7.91 14.96
N VAL A 118 17.38 7.55 14.28
CA VAL A 118 18.08 6.29 14.52
C VAL A 118 18.63 6.22 15.93
N LYS A 119 18.28 5.14 16.62
CA LYS A 119 18.73 4.85 17.98
C LYS A 119 19.88 3.86 17.92
N VAL A 120 21.02 4.29 18.47
CA VAL A 120 22.20 3.43 18.63
C VAL A 120 22.35 3.11 20.12
N PRO A 121 22.37 1.82 20.51
CA PRO A 121 22.60 1.43 21.88
C PRO A 121 23.95 1.96 22.38
N GLY A 122 23.91 2.79 23.42
CA GLY A 122 25.11 3.25 24.10
C GLY A 122 25.61 2.22 25.14
N PRO A 123 26.72 2.53 25.85
CA PRO A 123 27.28 1.63 26.88
C PRO A 123 26.29 1.26 28.00
N ALA A 124 25.31 2.11 28.27
CA ALA A 124 24.26 1.85 29.28
C ALA A 124 23.08 1.04 28.73
N VAL A 125 23.07 0.72 27.44
CA VAL A 125 22.00 -0.04 26.76
C VAL A 125 20.58 0.53 27.01
N LEU A 126 20.45 1.84 27.06
CA LEU A 126 19.19 2.52 27.39
C LEU A 126 18.21 2.60 26.21
N HIS A 127 18.70 2.46 24.99
CA HIS A 127 17.92 2.61 23.77
C HIS A 127 17.85 1.28 23.00
N PRO A 128 16.68 0.92 22.46
CA PRO A 128 16.59 -0.21 21.54
C PRO A 128 17.41 0.10 20.27
N PRO A 129 18.00 -0.89 19.62
CA PRO A 129 18.63 -0.68 18.32
C PRO A 129 17.54 -0.42 17.26
N THR A 130 17.74 0.60 16.42
CA THR A 130 16.97 0.73 15.17
C THR A 130 17.54 -0.25 14.15
N THR A 131 16.74 -1.21 13.70
CA THR A 131 17.18 -2.26 12.76
C THR A 131 16.53 -2.16 11.39
N LEU A 132 15.37 -1.48 11.28
CA LEU A 132 14.60 -1.36 10.05
C LEU A 132 14.05 0.05 9.88
N VAL A 133 14.09 0.55 8.65
CA VAL A 133 13.26 1.66 8.19
C VAL A 133 12.25 1.14 7.16
N ALA A 134 10.96 1.47 7.35
CA ALA A 134 9.91 1.11 6.42
C ALA A 134 9.25 2.36 5.83
N VAL A 135 9.30 2.47 4.51
CA VAL A 135 8.70 3.54 3.70
C VAL A 135 7.41 3.00 3.07
N GLU A 136 6.34 3.79 3.08
CA GLU A 136 5.07 3.46 2.42
C GLU A 136 4.84 4.35 1.19
N ASN A 137 4.76 3.76 0.00
CA ASN A 137 4.53 4.46 -1.26
C ASN A 137 3.47 3.72 -2.13
N THR A 138 2.30 4.33 -2.43
CA THR A 138 1.87 5.66 -2.01
C THR A 138 1.36 5.66 -0.58
N GLN A 139 1.52 6.80 0.12
CA GLN A 139 1.10 6.91 1.51
C GLN A 139 -0.43 7.03 1.61
N ASN A 140 -1.07 6.01 2.17
CA ASN A 140 -2.52 5.82 2.14
C ASN A 140 -3.29 6.90 2.90
N ARG A 141 -2.94 7.16 4.17
CA ARG A 141 -3.72 8.04 5.04
C ARG A 141 -3.58 9.52 4.71
N MET A 142 -2.53 9.89 3.98
CA MET A 142 -2.27 11.28 3.54
C MET A 142 -2.74 11.56 2.10
N GLY A 143 -3.69 10.77 1.58
CA GLY A 143 -4.30 11.03 0.28
C GLY A 143 -3.57 10.37 -0.91
N GLY A 144 -2.90 9.25 -0.67
CA GLY A 144 -2.19 8.55 -1.75
C GLY A 144 -0.95 9.31 -2.24
N ARG A 145 -0.28 10.05 -1.31
CA ARG A 145 0.92 10.84 -1.63
C ARG A 145 2.02 9.98 -2.21
N VAL A 146 2.61 10.47 -3.27
CA VAL A 146 3.77 9.86 -3.93
C VAL A 146 5.05 10.42 -3.33
N TRP A 147 5.99 9.56 -3.00
CA TRP A 147 7.31 10.01 -2.63
C TRP A 147 8.06 10.55 -3.86
N PRO A 148 8.67 11.73 -3.79
CA PRO A 148 9.60 12.18 -4.83
C PRO A 148 10.70 11.15 -5.03
N PRO A 149 11.01 10.72 -6.26
CA PRO A 149 12.00 9.66 -6.50
C PRO A 149 13.41 9.99 -5.97
N ALA A 150 13.79 11.27 -5.95
CA ALA A 150 15.04 11.71 -5.35
C ALA A 150 15.05 11.47 -3.84
N GLN A 151 13.96 11.81 -3.15
CA GLN A 151 13.84 11.62 -1.69
C GLN A 151 13.84 10.14 -1.31
N LEU A 152 13.21 9.25 -2.12
CA LEU A 152 13.31 7.80 -1.90
C LEU A 152 14.76 7.31 -1.96
N ARG A 153 15.53 7.80 -2.95
CA ARG A 153 16.96 7.46 -3.07
C ARG A 153 17.75 7.96 -1.86
N GLU A 154 17.57 9.22 -1.45
CA GLU A 154 18.26 9.80 -0.30
C GLU A 154 17.98 9.02 0.99
N VAL A 155 16.73 8.60 1.22
CA VAL A 155 16.35 7.79 2.40
C VAL A 155 16.98 6.41 2.35
N GLY A 156 16.95 5.73 1.19
CA GLY A 156 17.58 4.42 1.02
C GLY A 156 19.10 4.46 1.17
N ASP A 157 19.74 5.50 0.64
CA ASP A 157 21.19 5.71 0.80
C ASP A 157 21.55 5.98 2.27
N ALA A 158 20.78 6.81 2.95
CA ALA A 158 20.97 7.07 4.39
C ALA A 158 20.79 5.79 5.22
N ALA A 159 19.80 4.94 4.92
CA ALA A 159 19.63 3.65 5.59
C ALA A 159 20.86 2.75 5.41
N ARG A 160 21.39 2.69 4.19
CA ARG A 160 22.61 1.92 3.86
C ARG A 160 23.85 2.46 4.59
N GLU A 161 24.03 3.79 4.62
CA GLU A 161 25.13 4.45 5.36
C GLU A 161 25.07 4.14 6.86
N LEU A 162 23.88 4.09 7.43
CA LEU A 162 23.63 3.80 8.84
C LEU A 162 23.67 2.29 9.17
N GLY A 163 23.76 1.42 8.16
CA GLY A 163 23.77 -0.03 8.36
C GLY A 163 22.43 -0.60 8.85
N ILE A 164 21.32 0.10 8.60
CA ILE A 164 19.96 -0.39 8.91
C ILE A 164 19.28 -0.90 7.64
N THR A 165 18.48 -1.95 7.79
CA THR A 165 17.74 -2.53 6.66
C THR A 165 16.62 -1.58 6.21
N SER A 166 16.32 -1.58 4.92
CA SER A 166 15.26 -0.74 4.33
C SER A 166 14.19 -1.58 3.65
N MET A 167 12.92 -1.23 3.92
CA MET A 167 11.75 -1.86 3.30
C MET A 167 10.86 -0.82 2.62
N LEU A 168 10.33 -1.15 1.45
CA LEU A 168 9.28 -0.40 0.78
C LEU A 168 7.95 -1.17 0.85
N ASP A 169 7.02 -0.65 1.65
CA ASP A 169 5.60 -0.98 1.55
C ASP A 169 5.07 -0.37 0.26
N GLY A 170 5.04 -1.18 -0.77
CA GLY A 170 4.59 -0.81 -2.11
C GLY A 170 3.15 -1.23 -2.38
N ALA A 171 2.27 -1.19 -1.39
CA ALA A 171 0.87 -1.59 -1.55
C ALA A 171 0.18 -0.91 -2.74
N ARG A 172 0.66 0.28 -3.13
CA ARG A 172 0.25 1.01 -4.34
C ARG A 172 1.46 1.55 -5.12
N LEU A 173 2.56 0.80 -5.15
CA LEU A 173 3.77 1.21 -5.86
C LEU A 173 3.54 1.43 -7.35
N LEU A 174 2.67 0.63 -7.96
CA LEU A 174 2.32 0.79 -9.38
C LEU A 174 1.53 2.08 -9.64
N ASN A 175 0.70 2.53 -8.68
CA ASN A 175 0.10 3.87 -8.73
C ASN A 175 1.19 4.96 -8.65
N ALA A 176 2.17 4.80 -7.76
CA ALA A 176 3.29 5.74 -7.66
C ALA A 176 4.13 5.78 -8.95
N ALA A 177 4.39 4.62 -9.57
CA ALA A 177 5.11 4.53 -10.84
C ALA A 177 4.36 5.27 -11.97
N VAL A 178 3.05 5.02 -12.12
CA VAL A 178 2.21 5.70 -13.11
C VAL A 178 2.14 7.21 -12.86
N ALA A 179 2.05 7.64 -11.61
CA ALA A 179 1.95 9.07 -11.28
C ALA A 179 3.27 9.82 -11.46
N SER A 180 4.40 9.20 -11.13
CA SER A 180 5.72 9.83 -11.22
C SER A 180 6.39 9.68 -12.60
N GLY A 181 5.92 8.73 -13.41
CA GLY A 181 6.57 8.35 -14.68
C GLY A 181 7.87 7.54 -14.50
N GLU A 182 8.20 7.16 -13.27
CA GLU A 182 9.37 6.32 -12.98
C GLU A 182 9.03 4.83 -13.10
N SER A 183 10.00 4.01 -13.46
CA SER A 183 9.79 2.57 -13.48
C SER A 183 9.64 2.00 -12.06
N PRO A 184 8.85 0.92 -11.87
CA PRO A 184 8.77 0.24 -10.58
C PRO A 184 10.14 -0.19 -10.04
N ALA A 185 11.04 -0.62 -10.93
CA ALA A 185 12.42 -0.97 -10.57
C ALA A 185 13.21 0.23 -10.03
N ALA A 186 13.07 1.41 -10.63
CA ALA A 186 13.76 2.62 -10.17
C ALA A 186 13.27 3.05 -8.77
N LEU A 187 11.96 2.94 -8.50
CA LEU A 187 11.39 3.23 -7.18
C LEU A 187 11.77 2.16 -6.14
N ALA A 188 11.93 0.91 -6.56
CA ALA A 188 12.30 -0.21 -5.69
C ALA A 188 13.82 -0.28 -5.39
N ALA A 189 14.66 0.25 -6.28
CA ALA A 189 16.11 0.10 -6.22
C ALA A 189 16.76 0.49 -4.87
N PRO A 190 16.33 1.58 -4.18
CA PRO A 190 16.95 1.99 -2.93
C PRO A 190 16.74 1.04 -1.74
N PHE A 191 15.79 0.10 -1.82
CA PHE A 191 15.31 -0.71 -0.70
C PHE A 191 15.76 -2.16 -0.79
N ASP A 192 16.05 -2.78 0.36
CA ASP A 192 16.47 -4.17 0.46
C ASP A 192 15.31 -5.13 0.18
N LEU A 193 14.12 -4.83 0.71
CA LEU A 193 12.90 -5.59 0.49
C LEU A 193 11.78 -4.66 0.01
N VAL A 194 11.03 -5.11 -0.97
CA VAL A 194 9.89 -4.37 -1.54
C VAL A 194 8.71 -5.33 -1.69
N TRP A 195 7.50 -4.89 -1.46
CA TRP A 195 6.33 -5.70 -1.81
C TRP A 195 5.26 -4.87 -2.54
N ILE A 196 4.45 -5.54 -3.34
CA ILE A 196 3.31 -4.95 -4.05
C ILE A 196 2.03 -5.72 -3.71
N ALA A 197 0.90 -5.00 -3.63
CA ALA A 197 -0.41 -5.62 -3.49
C ALA A 197 -1.02 -5.92 -4.85
N LEU A 198 -1.64 -7.09 -4.98
CA LEU A 198 -2.42 -7.48 -6.15
C LEU A 198 -3.93 -7.17 -5.97
N SER A 199 -4.42 -7.17 -4.73
CA SER A 199 -5.83 -7.08 -4.35
C SER A 199 -6.33 -5.65 -4.10
N LYS A 200 -5.81 -4.67 -4.84
CA LYS A 200 -6.24 -3.27 -4.81
C LYS A 200 -6.56 -2.80 -6.24
N GLY A 201 -6.01 -1.69 -6.69
CA GLY A 201 -6.24 -1.16 -8.05
C GLY A 201 -6.00 -2.15 -9.18
N LEU A 202 -5.21 -3.20 -8.97
CA LEU A 202 -5.01 -4.29 -9.92
C LEU A 202 -6.20 -5.25 -10.03
N GLY A 203 -7.16 -5.24 -9.09
CA GLY A 203 -8.41 -5.99 -9.17
C GLY A 203 -8.30 -7.49 -8.91
N CYS A 204 -7.18 -8.00 -8.39
CA CYS A 204 -7.08 -9.41 -8.03
C CYS A 204 -7.87 -9.74 -6.77
N PRO A 205 -8.41 -10.96 -6.62
CA PRO A 205 -9.22 -11.36 -5.47
C PRO A 205 -8.42 -11.48 -4.16
N GLY A 206 -7.10 -11.47 -4.24
CA GLY A 206 -6.19 -11.57 -3.10
C GLY A 206 -4.74 -11.62 -3.56
N GLY A 207 -3.84 -11.62 -2.60
CA GLY A 207 -2.41 -11.77 -2.86
C GLY A 207 -1.60 -10.49 -2.82
N SER A 208 -0.34 -10.69 -2.48
CA SER A 208 0.74 -9.71 -2.54
C SER A 208 2.03 -10.45 -2.89
N VAL A 209 3.03 -9.76 -3.35
CA VAL A 209 4.33 -10.37 -3.69
C VAL A 209 5.45 -9.52 -3.10
N LEU A 210 6.30 -10.14 -2.26
CA LEU A 210 7.53 -9.54 -1.76
C LEU A 210 8.68 -9.86 -2.73
N ALA A 211 9.64 -8.94 -2.88
CA ALA A 211 10.82 -9.14 -3.69
C ALA A 211 12.05 -8.53 -3.00
N GLY A 212 13.18 -9.23 -3.07
CA GLY A 212 14.43 -8.84 -2.43
C GLY A 212 15.58 -9.72 -2.88
N ARG A 213 16.61 -9.84 -2.04
CA ARG A 213 17.74 -10.76 -2.25
C ARG A 213 17.26 -12.20 -2.17
N ALA A 214 17.90 -13.10 -2.91
CA ALA A 214 17.53 -14.52 -2.96
C ALA A 214 17.59 -15.19 -1.58
N ASP A 215 18.61 -14.89 -0.78
CA ASP A 215 18.75 -15.43 0.58
C ASP A 215 17.64 -14.98 1.51
N ASP A 216 17.26 -13.69 1.46
CA ASP A 216 16.17 -13.13 2.25
C ASP A 216 14.84 -13.77 1.89
N VAL A 217 14.56 -13.91 0.59
CA VAL A 217 13.34 -14.56 0.08
C VAL A 217 13.28 -16.02 0.52
N THR A 218 14.40 -16.73 0.50
CA THR A 218 14.49 -18.11 0.99
C THR A 218 14.17 -18.21 2.48
N ALA A 219 14.69 -17.28 3.28
CA ALA A 219 14.39 -17.23 4.73
C ALA A 219 12.91 -16.90 5.00
N LEU A 220 12.29 -16.04 4.18
CA LEU A 220 10.87 -15.67 4.27
C LEU A 220 9.92 -16.86 4.09
N VAL A 221 10.27 -17.88 3.32
CA VAL A 221 9.44 -19.09 3.13
C VAL A 221 9.10 -19.76 4.46
N ARG A 222 10.09 -19.87 5.37
CA ARG A 222 9.87 -20.43 6.72
C ARG A 222 8.93 -19.54 7.53
N HIS A 223 9.14 -18.23 7.51
CA HIS A 223 8.31 -17.28 8.25
C HIS A 223 6.87 -17.25 7.70
N ARG A 224 6.70 -17.30 6.38
CA ARG A 224 5.38 -17.44 5.73
C ARG A 224 4.63 -18.65 6.25
N ARG A 225 5.30 -19.79 6.39
CA ARG A 225 4.72 -21.02 6.94
C ARG A 225 4.29 -20.84 8.39
N MET A 226 5.17 -20.26 9.22
CA MET A 226 4.91 -20.05 10.66
C MET A 226 3.69 -19.15 10.91
N LEU A 227 3.48 -18.13 10.07
CA LEU A 227 2.36 -17.20 10.17
C LEU A 227 1.09 -17.66 9.41
N GLY A 228 1.06 -18.92 8.94
CA GLY A 228 -0.13 -19.49 8.27
C GLY A 228 -0.36 -19.03 6.84
N GLY A 229 0.60 -18.34 6.21
CA GLY A 229 0.47 -17.81 4.86
C GLY A 229 0.92 -18.76 3.74
N ALA A 230 1.36 -19.97 4.05
CA ALA A 230 1.68 -20.99 3.04
C ALA A 230 0.39 -21.64 2.54
N MET A 231 0.13 -21.52 1.25
CA MET A 231 -1.00 -22.12 0.56
C MET A 231 -0.55 -23.37 -0.22
N ARG A 232 -1.51 -24.09 -0.81
CA ARG A 232 -1.24 -25.22 -1.69
C ARG A 232 -1.28 -24.76 -3.15
N GLN A 233 -2.41 -24.86 -3.82
CA GLN A 233 -2.62 -24.43 -5.20
C GLN A 233 -2.86 -22.92 -5.26
N ALA A 234 -1.84 -22.14 -4.90
CA ALA A 234 -1.92 -20.67 -4.91
C ALA A 234 -1.92 -20.07 -6.33
N GLY A 235 -1.67 -20.91 -7.32
CA GLY A 235 -1.65 -20.54 -8.74
C GLY A 235 -2.93 -19.89 -9.24
N PHE A 236 -4.08 -20.16 -8.64
CA PHE A 236 -5.33 -19.46 -8.95
C PHE A 236 -5.22 -17.95 -8.68
N PHE A 237 -4.60 -17.55 -7.55
CA PHE A 237 -4.35 -16.15 -7.24
C PHE A 237 -3.19 -15.60 -8.07
N ALA A 238 -2.17 -16.42 -8.32
CA ALA A 238 -1.01 -16.01 -9.10
C ALA A 238 -1.37 -15.74 -10.57
N ALA A 239 -2.26 -16.53 -11.16
CA ALA A 239 -2.77 -16.30 -12.51
C ALA A 239 -3.51 -14.96 -12.63
N ALA A 240 -4.30 -14.59 -11.61
CA ALA A 240 -4.90 -13.26 -11.53
C ALA A 240 -3.83 -12.17 -11.49
N GLY A 241 -2.77 -12.36 -10.68
CA GLY A 241 -1.65 -11.43 -10.57
C GLY A 241 -0.92 -11.23 -11.90
N SER A 242 -0.56 -12.32 -12.59
CA SER A 242 0.08 -12.25 -13.91
C SER A 242 -0.80 -11.51 -14.91
N TYR A 243 -2.11 -11.85 -14.96
CA TYR A 243 -3.07 -11.15 -15.81
C TYR A 243 -3.12 -9.64 -15.51
N ALA A 244 -3.14 -9.28 -14.23
CA ALA A 244 -3.23 -7.89 -13.81
C ALA A 244 -1.97 -7.09 -14.15
N LEU A 245 -0.78 -7.69 -14.02
CA LEU A 245 0.47 -7.04 -14.40
C LEU A 245 0.55 -6.75 -15.90
N GLU A 246 -0.06 -7.59 -16.72
CA GLU A 246 -0.10 -7.42 -18.19
C GLU A 246 -1.17 -6.44 -18.67
N HIS A 247 -2.30 -6.32 -17.96
CA HIS A 247 -3.48 -5.63 -18.49
C HIS A 247 -4.01 -4.48 -17.61
N HIS A 248 -3.66 -4.41 -16.33
CA HIS A 248 -4.28 -3.45 -15.41
C HIS A 248 -3.34 -2.35 -14.91
N VAL A 249 -2.04 -2.40 -15.20
CA VAL A 249 -1.10 -1.39 -14.70
C VAL A 249 -1.33 -0.05 -15.36
N ASP A 250 -1.36 0.02 -16.67
CA ASP A 250 -1.48 1.28 -17.42
C ASP A 250 -2.82 1.98 -17.17
N ARG A 251 -3.88 1.20 -16.91
CA ARG A 251 -5.20 1.75 -16.60
C ARG A 251 -5.29 2.45 -15.24
N LEU A 252 -4.32 2.26 -14.33
CA LEU A 252 -4.29 3.00 -13.05
C LEU A 252 -4.29 4.53 -13.28
N ALA A 253 -3.79 5.00 -14.43
CA ALA A 253 -3.90 6.41 -14.84
C ALA A 253 -5.36 6.88 -14.96
N GLU A 254 -6.30 5.99 -15.29
CA GLU A 254 -7.73 6.32 -15.31
C GLU A 254 -8.27 6.54 -13.90
N ASP A 255 -7.88 5.69 -12.96
CA ASP A 255 -8.26 5.85 -11.55
C ASP A 255 -7.77 7.19 -11.00
N HIS A 256 -6.55 7.62 -11.36
CA HIS A 256 -6.02 8.93 -10.97
C HIS A 256 -6.83 10.09 -11.56
N ARG A 257 -7.20 10.00 -12.84
CA ARG A 257 -8.06 11.03 -13.47
C ARG A 257 -9.44 11.11 -12.82
N ASN A 258 -10.02 9.97 -12.48
CA ASN A 258 -11.30 9.87 -11.80
C ASN A 258 -11.23 10.45 -10.39
N ALA A 259 -10.16 10.18 -9.64
CA ALA A 259 -9.92 10.81 -8.34
C ALA A 259 -9.78 12.34 -8.46
N ALA A 260 -9.08 12.82 -9.48
CA ALA A 260 -8.92 14.25 -9.71
C ALA A 260 -10.26 14.98 -9.97
N ARG A 261 -11.24 14.34 -10.66
CA ARG A 261 -12.59 14.87 -10.83
C ARG A 261 -13.29 15.09 -9.48
N ILE A 262 -13.28 14.08 -8.63
CA ILE A 262 -13.89 14.16 -7.30
C ILE A 262 -13.17 15.22 -6.45
N ALA A 263 -11.83 15.23 -6.45
CA ALA A 263 -11.04 16.19 -5.70
C ALA A 263 -11.33 17.63 -6.11
N ALA A 264 -11.41 17.91 -7.42
CA ALA A 264 -11.73 19.25 -7.93
C ALA A 264 -13.12 19.74 -7.48
N ALA A 265 -14.12 18.86 -7.50
CA ALA A 265 -15.47 19.23 -7.09
C ALA A 265 -15.60 19.55 -5.60
N VAL A 266 -14.92 18.78 -4.73
CA VAL A 266 -15.00 19.02 -3.28
C VAL A 266 -14.06 20.14 -2.80
N ALA A 267 -13.06 20.51 -3.59
CA ALA A 267 -12.06 21.53 -3.20
C ALA A 267 -12.69 22.91 -2.96
N ASP A 268 -13.73 23.25 -3.73
CA ASP A 268 -14.41 24.55 -3.66
C ASP A 268 -15.48 24.62 -2.56
N CYS A 269 -15.72 23.53 -1.83
CA CYS A 269 -16.70 23.51 -0.73
C CYS A 269 -16.16 24.26 0.49
N GLU A 270 -16.99 25.17 1.05
CA GLU A 270 -16.61 26.03 2.18
C GLU A 270 -16.06 25.27 3.38
N HIS A 271 -16.66 24.11 3.69
CA HIS A 271 -16.29 23.30 4.86
C HIS A 271 -15.24 22.23 4.58
N VAL A 272 -14.61 22.24 3.41
CA VAL A 272 -13.59 21.27 3.00
C VAL A 272 -12.18 21.85 3.06
N GLN A 273 -11.27 21.08 3.59
CA GLN A 273 -9.82 21.21 3.39
C GLN A 273 -9.36 19.96 2.67
N LEU A 274 -9.16 20.04 1.36
CA LEU A 274 -8.64 18.95 0.55
C LEU A 274 -7.16 18.72 0.87
N LEU A 275 -6.76 17.45 1.09
CA LEU A 275 -5.35 17.06 1.07
C LEU A 275 -4.89 16.95 -0.39
N PRO A 276 -3.58 17.14 -0.67
CA PRO A 276 -3.07 16.97 -2.04
C PRO A 276 -3.43 15.60 -2.62
N GLN A 277 -4.14 15.59 -3.75
CA GLN A 277 -4.50 14.39 -4.50
C GLN A 277 -3.45 14.16 -5.60
N GLU A 278 -2.77 13.02 -5.57
CA GLU A 278 -1.70 12.68 -6.52
C GLU A 278 -1.97 11.36 -7.27
N THR A 279 -2.84 10.50 -6.73
CA THR A 279 -3.17 9.19 -7.29
C THR A 279 -4.67 8.90 -7.20
N ASN A 280 -5.06 7.67 -6.93
CA ASN A 280 -6.45 7.23 -6.88
C ASN A 280 -7.17 7.52 -5.54
N ILE A 281 -6.55 8.22 -4.61
CA ILE A 281 -7.11 8.49 -3.28
C ILE A 281 -7.39 9.98 -3.10
N VAL A 282 -8.63 10.29 -2.71
CA VAL A 282 -9.06 11.64 -2.34
C VAL A 282 -9.33 11.64 -0.84
N VAL A 283 -8.59 12.46 -0.09
CA VAL A 283 -8.82 12.68 1.35
C VAL A 283 -9.09 14.14 1.59
N PHE A 284 -10.15 14.42 2.33
CA PHE A 284 -10.45 15.78 2.75
C PHE A 284 -10.85 15.83 4.23
N ARG A 285 -10.49 16.93 4.87
CA ARG A 285 -10.87 17.25 6.25
C ARG A 285 -12.06 18.20 6.24
N LEU A 286 -12.97 17.97 7.16
CA LEU A 286 -14.13 18.82 7.38
C LEU A 286 -13.77 19.89 8.40
N ARG A 287 -13.94 21.17 8.03
CA ARG A 287 -13.67 22.32 8.91
C ARG A 287 -14.72 22.42 10.01
N ASP A 288 -14.38 23.15 11.08
CA ASP A 288 -15.33 23.47 12.14
C ASP A 288 -16.51 24.29 11.58
N GLY A 289 -17.71 24.04 12.11
CA GLY A 289 -18.94 24.62 11.60
C GLY A 289 -19.61 23.82 10.47
N GLY A 290 -18.92 22.87 9.86
CA GLY A 290 -19.50 21.95 8.87
C GLY A 290 -19.88 20.59 9.48
N PRO A 291 -20.42 19.66 8.67
CA PRO A 291 -20.82 18.32 9.11
C PRO A 291 -19.59 17.53 9.62
N ASP A 292 -19.81 16.49 10.42
CA ASP A 292 -18.80 15.49 10.72
C ASP A 292 -18.71 14.44 9.61
N ALA A 293 -17.65 13.59 9.66
CA ALA A 293 -17.43 12.58 8.65
C ALA A 293 -18.57 11.52 8.62
N ALA A 294 -19.16 11.19 9.75
CA ALA A 294 -20.26 10.23 9.80
C ALA A 294 -21.51 10.76 9.08
N ALA A 295 -21.83 12.05 9.26
CA ALA A 295 -22.94 12.69 8.57
C ALA A 295 -22.72 12.73 7.04
N VAL A 296 -21.50 13.06 6.59
CA VAL A 296 -21.16 13.04 5.14
C VAL A 296 -21.29 11.63 4.56
N VAL A 297 -20.75 10.60 5.26
CA VAL A 297 -20.85 9.21 4.83
C VAL A 297 -22.31 8.75 4.75
N SER A 298 -23.14 9.07 5.74
CA SER A 298 -24.57 8.72 5.75
C SER A 298 -25.31 9.34 4.57
N ARG A 299 -25.18 10.65 4.38
CA ARG A 299 -25.84 11.39 3.30
C ARG A 299 -25.39 10.90 1.91
N ALA A 300 -24.10 10.66 1.71
CA ALA A 300 -23.60 10.10 0.46
C ALA A 300 -24.21 8.71 0.19
N SER A 301 -24.28 7.87 1.21
CA SER A 301 -24.89 6.53 1.11
C SER A 301 -26.37 6.56 0.73
N GLU A 302 -27.15 7.50 1.27
CA GLU A 302 -28.57 7.73 0.92
C GLU A 302 -28.78 8.05 -0.55
N HIS A 303 -27.73 8.59 -1.20
CA HIS A 303 -27.72 8.93 -2.63
C HIS A 303 -26.89 7.95 -3.48
N GLY A 304 -26.61 6.75 -2.93
CA GLY A 304 -25.99 5.66 -3.69
C GLY A 304 -24.47 5.73 -3.80
N VAL A 305 -23.80 6.60 -3.03
CA VAL A 305 -22.32 6.73 -3.03
C VAL A 305 -21.76 6.31 -1.67
N LEU A 306 -20.86 5.34 -1.67
CA LEU A 306 -20.19 4.85 -0.46
C LEU A 306 -18.78 5.41 -0.38
N VAL A 307 -18.45 6.07 0.74
CA VAL A 307 -17.11 6.57 1.09
C VAL A 307 -16.74 6.16 2.50
N SER A 308 -15.49 6.36 2.92
CA SER A 308 -15.01 5.96 4.25
C SER A 308 -14.75 7.16 5.15
N ALA A 309 -15.18 7.07 6.42
CA ALA A 309 -14.70 7.96 7.47
C ALA A 309 -13.30 7.49 7.94
N PHE A 310 -12.29 8.36 7.81
CA PHE A 310 -10.91 8.12 8.26
C PHE A 310 -10.60 8.76 9.62
N GLY A 311 -11.58 9.27 10.26
CA GLY A 311 -11.57 9.94 11.55
C GLY A 311 -12.84 10.75 11.74
N PRO A 312 -13.03 11.40 12.87
CA PRO A 312 -14.27 12.15 13.16
C PRO A 312 -14.57 13.26 12.14
N ARG A 313 -13.54 13.81 11.54
CA ARG A 313 -13.62 14.92 10.56
C ARG A 313 -12.81 14.67 9.27
N THR A 314 -12.56 13.43 8.93
CA THR A 314 -11.79 13.08 7.73
C THR A 314 -12.56 12.07 6.90
N VAL A 315 -12.77 12.37 5.63
CA VAL A 315 -13.43 11.50 4.65
C VAL A 315 -12.43 11.09 3.59
N ARG A 316 -12.50 9.83 3.17
CA ARG A 316 -11.72 9.29 2.07
C ARG A 316 -12.64 8.69 1.00
N ALA A 317 -12.39 9.04 -0.25
CA ALA A 317 -12.89 8.35 -1.44
C ALA A 317 -11.71 7.74 -2.20
N THR A 318 -11.88 6.55 -2.76
CA THR A 318 -10.82 5.84 -3.52
C THR A 318 -11.41 5.33 -4.82
N THR A 319 -10.88 5.78 -5.94
CA THR A 319 -11.29 5.33 -7.28
C THR A 319 -10.56 4.05 -7.67
N HIS A 320 -11.19 3.25 -8.50
CA HIS A 320 -10.68 1.94 -8.91
C HIS A 320 -11.40 1.42 -10.17
N LEU A 321 -11.00 0.23 -10.62
CA LEU A 321 -11.44 -0.43 -11.85
C LEU A 321 -12.98 -0.47 -12.05
N ASP A 322 -13.76 -0.63 -10.99
CA ASP A 322 -15.21 -0.85 -11.08
C ASP A 322 -16.03 0.46 -11.07
N VAL A 323 -15.37 1.64 -11.13
CA VAL A 323 -16.05 2.94 -11.18
C VAL A 323 -15.66 3.69 -12.45
N SER A 324 -16.66 4.07 -13.23
CA SER A 324 -16.49 4.83 -14.47
C SER A 324 -16.26 6.34 -14.22
N ALA A 325 -15.94 7.07 -15.28
CA ALA A 325 -15.87 8.53 -15.24
C ALA A 325 -17.21 9.16 -14.85
N ASP A 326 -18.32 8.64 -15.42
CA ASP A 326 -19.69 9.12 -15.15
C ASP A 326 -20.08 8.84 -13.68
N ASP A 327 -19.72 7.65 -13.14
CA ASP A 327 -19.90 7.34 -11.72
C ASP A 327 -19.15 8.33 -10.82
N CYS A 328 -17.94 8.72 -11.22
CA CYS A 328 -17.13 9.66 -10.44
C CYS A 328 -17.64 11.10 -10.54
N GLU A 329 -18.22 11.50 -11.66
CA GLU A 329 -18.91 12.80 -11.81
C GLU A 329 -20.16 12.84 -10.91
N HIS A 330 -20.98 11.81 -10.94
CA HIS A 330 -22.13 11.70 -10.04
C HIS A 330 -21.70 11.67 -8.57
N ALA A 331 -20.66 10.92 -8.22
CA ALA A 331 -20.14 10.87 -6.86
C ALA A 331 -19.61 12.24 -6.40
N ALA A 332 -19.02 13.02 -7.28
CA ALA A 332 -18.57 14.38 -7.01
C ALA A 332 -19.74 15.31 -6.66
N GLU A 333 -20.84 15.26 -7.41
CA GLU A 333 -22.07 16.01 -7.12
C GLU A 333 -22.66 15.63 -5.75
N VAL A 334 -22.79 14.33 -5.48
CA VAL A 334 -23.32 13.81 -4.22
C VAL A 334 -22.47 14.23 -3.03
N LEU A 335 -21.13 14.11 -3.14
CA LEU A 335 -20.22 14.49 -2.05
C LEU A 335 -20.24 16.01 -1.80
N THR A 336 -20.30 16.83 -2.85
CA THR A 336 -20.44 18.29 -2.75
C THR A 336 -21.72 18.65 -2.00
N ALA A 337 -22.85 18.04 -2.34
CA ALA A 337 -24.11 18.25 -1.66
C ALA A 337 -24.07 17.76 -0.19
N ALA A 338 -23.46 16.59 0.07
CA ALA A 338 -23.37 16.01 1.41
C ALA A 338 -22.54 16.86 2.38
N VAL A 339 -21.57 17.62 1.87
CA VAL A 339 -20.73 18.54 2.66
C VAL A 339 -21.41 19.89 2.86
N ALA A 340 -22.18 20.39 1.88
CA ALA A 340 -22.78 21.72 1.91
C ALA A 340 -23.92 21.84 2.92
N THR A 341 -24.63 20.76 3.23
CA THR A 341 -25.74 20.76 4.20
C THR A 341 -25.20 20.62 5.62
N GLY A 342 -25.04 21.74 6.32
CA GLY A 342 -24.72 21.88 7.74
C GLY A 342 -25.95 21.99 8.59
#